data_07262555fc4e1ecbfdc4a2b397220a35
#
_entry.id   07262555fc4e1ecbfdc4a2b397220a35
#
_cell.length_a   1.000
_cell.length_b   1.000
_cell.length_c   1.000
_cell.angle_alpha   90.00
_cell.angle_beta   90.00
_cell.angle_gamma   90.00
#
_symmetry.space_group_name_H-M   'P 1'
#
loop_
_entity.id
_entity.type
_entity.pdbx_description
1 polymer ?
#
loop_
_entity_poly.entity_id
_entity_poly.type
_entity_poly.pdbx_seq_one_letter_code
_entity_poly.pdbx_strand_id
1 'polypeptide(L)'
;WIGFSLSHLLSKVTLTSKAKFVEFESVYDPEQMKGQRYPVLNWPYKEGLRIDEAMHPLTTVVTGLYNKKLPNQNGAPLRIFVPWKYGFKSTKAIVKIELVEKMPTSSWMWASPREYGFYSNVNPDVNHPRWSQATERVIGNDIWAPRVKTLMFNGYGDEVANLYSGMDLKKYF
;
A
#
# COMPACT_ATOMS: atom_id res chain seq x y z
N TRP A 1 1.71 -6.41 -13.53
CA TRP A 1 0.37 -5.88 -13.22
C TRP A 1 -0.19 -5.14 -14.42
N ILE A 2 -1.52 -5.19 -14.61
CA ILE A 2 -2.25 -4.44 -15.64
C ILE A 2 -3.22 -3.52 -14.92
N GLY A 3 -3.20 -2.26 -15.30
CA GLY A 3 -4.03 -1.24 -14.65
C GLY A 3 -3.80 0.14 -15.24
N PHE A 4 -4.18 1.15 -14.49
CA PHE A 4 -4.02 2.56 -14.85
C PHE A 4 -3.68 3.38 -13.60
N SER A 5 -3.08 4.55 -13.78
CA SER A 5 -2.74 5.42 -12.64
C SER A 5 -3.99 5.84 -11.87
N LEU A 6 -3.93 5.78 -10.53
CA LEU A 6 -5.00 6.27 -9.66
C LEU A 6 -5.32 7.75 -9.93
N SER A 7 -4.32 8.54 -10.29
CA SER A 7 -4.51 9.96 -10.66
C SER A 7 -5.50 10.13 -11.82
N HIS A 8 -5.54 9.17 -12.76
CA HIS A 8 -6.52 9.21 -13.86
C HIS A 8 -7.96 9.09 -13.35
N LEU A 9 -8.19 8.28 -12.32
CA LEU A 9 -9.50 8.18 -11.67
C LEU A 9 -9.82 9.46 -10.88
N LEU A 10 -8.88 9.92 -10.07
CA LEU A 10 -9.06 11.11 -9.23
C LEU A 10 -9.26 12.40 -10.04
N SER A 11 -8.68 12.49 -11.24
CA SER A 11 -8.87 13.64 -12.15
C SER A 11 -10.28 13.74 -12.73
N LYS A 12 -11.13 12.70 -12.58
CA LYS A 12 -12.55 12.73 -13.02
C LYS A 12 -13.46 13.46 -12.03
N VAL A 13 -12.96 13.78 -10.85
CA VAL A 13 -13.70 14.50 -9.81
C VAL A 13 -12.97 15.79 -9.43
N THR A 14 -13.73 16.79 -8.96
CA THR A 14 -13.14 18.02 -8.47
C THR A 14 -12.67 17.82 -7.03
N LEU A 15 -11.35 17.87 -6.83
CA LEU A 15 -10.75 17.79 -5.49
C LEU A 15 -10.96 19.13 -4.76
N THR A 16 -11.57 19.08 -3.58
CA THR A 16 -11.66 20.25 -2.70
C THR A 16 -10.34 20.46 -1.95
N SER A 17 -10.13 21.65 -1.38
CA SER A 17 -8.96 21.95 -0.54
C SER A 17 -8.87 21.09 0.73
N LYS A 18 -9.97 20.41 1.09
CA LYS A 18 -10.06 19.49 2.22
C LYS A 18 -9.57 18.07 1.88
N ALA A 19 -9.45 17.71 0.61
CA ALA A 19 -8.95 16.40 0.19
C ALA A 19 -7.43 16.33 0.43
N LYS A 20 -7.01 15.84 1.59
CA LYS A 20 -5.59 15.69 1.98
C LYS A 20 -5.10 14.26 1.83
N PHE A 21 -6.00 13.31 1.96
CA PHE A 21 -5.71 11.88 1.91
C PHE A 21 -6.77 11.14 1.09
N VAL A 22 -6.41 9.95 0.64
CA VAL A 22 -7.31 8.98 0.03
C VAL A 22 -7.37 7.77 0.94
N GLU A 23 -8.58 7.39 1.37
CA GLU A 23 -8.83 6.15 2.12
C GLU A 23 -9.40 5.09 1.18
N PHE A 24 -8.93 3.87 1.31
CA PHE A 24 -9.41 2.69 0.60
C PHE A 24 -10.03 1.71 1.59
N GLU A 25 -11.17 1.14 1.22
CA GLU A 25 -11.83 0.11 2.01
C GLU A 25 -12.04 -1.15 1.16
N SER A 26 -11.64 -2.29 1.72
CA SER A 26 -11.84 -3.61 1.11
C SER A 26 -13.23 -4.15 1.38
N VAL A 27 -13.68 -5.07 0.53
CA VAL A 27 -14.90 -5.85 0.77
C VAL A 27 -14.81 -6.58 2.12
N TYR A 28 -15.93 -6.59 2.84
CA TYR A 28 -16.12 -7.43 4.04
C TYR A 28 -17.15 -8.50 3.74
N ASP A 29 -16.68 -9.73 3.57
CA ASP A 29 -17.50 -10.91 3.29
C ASP A 29 -16.88 -12.14 3.98
N PRO A 30 -17.15 -12.34 5.28
CA PRO A 30 -16.60 -13.46 6.03
C PRO A 30 -17.15 -14.84 5.62
N GLU A 31 -18.19 -14.90 4.80
CA GLU A 31 -18.68 -16.16 4.26
C GLU A 31 -17.76 -16.69 3.17
N GLN A 32 -17.37 -15.84 2.22
CA GLN A 32 -16.45 -16.19 1.15
C GLN A 32 -14.98 -16.05 1.59
N MET A 33 -14.66 -15.00 2.38
CA MET A 33 -13.30 -14.68 2.84
C MET A 33 -13.09 -15.17 4.28
N LYS A 34 -12.88 -16.46 4.46
CA LYS A 34 -12.78 -17.10 5.79
C LYS A 34 -11.76 -16.46 6.73
N GLY A 35 -10.70 -15.85 6.20
CA GLY A 35 -9.71 -15.10 6.99
C GLY A 35 -10.29 -13.92 7.76
N GLN A 36 -11.41 -13.34 7.27
CA GLN A 36 -12.09 -12.22 7.93
C GLN A 36 -12.91 -12.62 9.15
N ARG A 37 -13.05 -13.93 9.41
CA ARG A 37 -13.68 -14.46 10.64
C ARG A 37 -12.78 -14.36 11.87
N TYR A 38 -11.49 -14.16 11.64
CA TYR A 38 -10.52 -14.09 12.73
C TYR A 38 -10.28 -12.62 13.11
N PRO A 39 -10.27 -12.28 14.41
CA PRO A 39 -10.11 -10.89 14.89
C PRO A 39 -8.63 -10.44 14.89
N VAL A 40 -7.88 -10.76 13.84
CA VAL A 40 -6.48 -10.31 13.68
C VAL A 40 -6.42 -8.84 13.31
N LEU A 41 -7.38 -8.38 12.53
CA LEU A 41 -7.52 -7.00 12.11
C LEU A 41 -8.94 -6.49 12.39
N ASN A 42 -9.09 -5.18 12.45
CA ASN A 42 -10.41 -4.55 12.43
C ASN A 42 -10.93 -4.53 10.98
N TRP A 43 -11.94 -5.36 10.70
CA TRP A 43 -12.55 -5.46 9.37
C TRP A 43 -13.71 -4.47 9.20
N PRO A 44 -13.97 -3.94 7.99
CA PRO A 44 -13.25 -4.16 6.73
C PRO A 44 -11.81 -3.63 6.76
N TYR A 45 -10.92 -4.20 5.93
CA TYR A 45 -9.56 -3.72 5.80
C TYR A 45 -9.55 -2.31 5.22
N LYS A 46 -8.83 -1.40 5.90
CA LYS A 46 -8.67 0.00 5.49
C LYS A 46 -7.21 0.37 5.34
N GLU A 47 -6.92 1.15 4.34
CA GLU A 47 -5.62 1.75 4.08
C GLU A 47 -5.76 3.18 3.56
N GLY A 48 -4.67 3.94 3.65
CA GLY A 48 -4.66 5.31 3.16
C GLY A 48 -3.38 5.69 2.47
N LEU A 49 -3.48 6.69 1.61
CA LEU A 49 -2.36 7.39 0.99
C LEU A 49 -2.54 8.89 1.19
N ARG A 50 -1.45 9.62 1.27
CA ARG A 50 -1.46 11.07 1.12
C ARG A 50 -1.88 11.43 -0.30
N ILE A 51 -2.51 12.59 -0.51
CA ILE A 51 -3.08 12.94 -1.82
C ILE A 51 -2.01 13.01 -2.92
N ASP A 52 -0.81 13.49 -2.63
CA ASP A 52 0.30 13.54 -3.58
C ASP A 52 0.85 12.14 -3.92
N GLU A 53 0.88 11.21 -2.95
CA GLU A 53 1.19 9.80 -3.20
C GLU A 53 0.13 9.14 -4.09
N ALA A 54 -1.15 9.43 -3.85
CA ALA A 54 -2.27 8.92 -4.64
C ALA A 54 -2.26 9.48 -6.08
N MET A 55 -1.82 10.74 -6.25
CA MET A 55 -1.71 11.40 -7.55
C MET A 55 -0.43 11.04 -8.31
N HIS A 56 0.51 10.35 -7.68
CA HIS A 56 1.77 9.96 -8.31
C HIS A 56 1.52 8.96 -9.44
N PRO A 57 2.18 9.09 -10.61
CA PRO A 57 1.97 8.20 -11.77
C PRO A 57 2.15 6.71 -11.48
N LEU A 58 3.04 6.35 -10.56
CA LEU A 58 3.30 4.96 -10.17
C LEU A 58 2.23 4.35 -9.25
N THR A 59 1.36 5.16 -8.64
CA THR A 59 0.22 4.64 -7.87
C THR A 59 -0.83 4.12 -8.84
N THR A 60 -1.00 2.81 -8.87
CA THR A 60 -1.77 2.11 -9.90
C THR A 60 -3.02 1.45 -9.33
N VAL A 61 -4.15 1.66 -10.01
CA VAL A 61 -5.35 0.82 -9.87
C VAL A 61 -5.17 -0.37 -10.78
N VAL A 62 -5.06 -1.55 -10.18
CA VAL A 62 -4.78 -2.80 -10.90
C VAL A 62 -6.08 -3.59 -11.10
N THR A 63 -6.31 -4.02 -12.33
CA THR A 63 -7.48 -4.81 -12.77
C THR A 63 -7.07 -6.13 -13.41
N GLY A 64 -5.75 -6.37 -13.62
CA GLY A 64 -5.24 -7.56 -14.27
C GLY A 64 -3.83 -7.95 -13.87
N LEU A 65 -3.47 -9.19 -14.18
CA LEU A 65 -2.16 -9.78 -13.92
C LEU A 65 -1.81 -10.75 -15.06
N TYR A 66 -0.58 -10.64 -15.62
CA TYR A 66 -0.09 -11.51 -16.71
C TYR A 66 -1.08 -11.62 -17.88
N ASN A 67 -1.55 -10.50 -18.39
CA ASN A 67 -2.52 -10.39 -19.50
C ASN A 67 -3.88 -11.08 -19.25
N LYS A 68 -4.25 -11.30 -17.98
CA LYS A 68 -5.54 -11.87 -17.57
C LYS A 68 -6.24 -10.95 -16.57
N LYS A 69 -7.54 -11.14 -16.38
CA LYS A 69 -8.29 -10.50 -15.31
C LYS A 69 -7.65 -10.81 -13.97
N LEU A 70 -7.71 -9.86 -13.05
CA LEU A 70 -7.16 -10.03 -11.71
C LEU A 70 -7.85 -11.21 -10.99
N PRO A 71 -7.09 -12.22 -10.52
CA PRO A 71 -7.66 -13.31 -9.74
C PRO A 71 -8.20 -12.83 -8.39
N ASN A 72 -9.21 -13.50 -7.85
CA ASN A 72 -9.83 -13.17 -6.55
C ASN A 72 -8.80 -13.08 -5.43
N GLN A 73 -7.89 -14.05 -5.34
CA GLN A 73 -6.83 -14.06 -4.33
C GLN A 73 -5.87 -12.86 -4.44
N ASN A 74 -5.68 -12.33 -5.64
CA ASN A 74 -4.83 -11.17 -5.88
C ASN A 74 -5.58 -9.84 -5.65
N GLY A 75 -6.87 -9.89 -5.34
CA GLY A 75 -7.67 -8.73 -4.95
C GLY A 75 -8.64 -8.21 -6.00
N ALA A 76 -9.25 -9.12 -6.81
CA ALA A 76 -10.32 -8.75 -7.72
C ALA A 76 -11.49 -8.06 -6.97
N PRO A 77 -12.29 -7.20 -7.64
CA PRO A 77 -12.18 -6.80 -9.05
C PRO A 77 -11.05 -5.80 -9.32
N LEU A 78 -10.60 -5.07 -8.30
CA LEU A 78 -9.51 -4.09 -8.40
C LEU A 78 -8.76 -3.97 -7.07
N ARG A 79 -7.48 -3.61 -7.18
CA ARG A 79 -6.61 -3.33 -6.04
C ARG A 79 -5.74 -2.12 -6.31
N ILE A 80 -5.13 -1.58 -5.25
CA ILE A 80 -4.05 -0.61 -5.39
C ILE A 80 -2.71 -1.35 -5.45
N PHE A 81 -1.78 -0.77 -6.18
CA PHE A 81 -0.37 -1.14 -6.20
C PHE A 81 0.48 0.13 -6.08
N VAL A 82 1.33 0.16 -5.04
CA VAL A 82 2.23 1.26 -4.72
C VAL A 82 3.64 0.66 -4.61
N PRO A 83 4.46 0.70 -5.68
CA PRO A 83 5.67 -0.11 -5.78
C PRO A 83 6.77 0.26 -4.78
N TRP A 84 6.79 1.47 -4.25
CA TRP A 84 7.81 1.92 -3.30
C TRP A 84 7.45 1.74 -1.82
N LYS A 85 6.25 1.19 -1.55
CA LYS A 85 5.76 0.93 -0.20
C LYS A 85 5.69 -0.57 0.10
N TYR A 86 5.68 -0.92 1.37
CA TYR A 86 5.44 -2.30 1.78
C TYR A 86 4.09 -2.81 1.29
N GLY A 87 4.04 -4.10 0.95
CA GLY A 87 2.91 -4.70 0.23
C GLY A 87 1.54 -4.57 0.90
N PHE A 88 1.48 -4.44 2.24
CA PHE A 88 0.22 -4.26 2.95
C PHE A 88 -0.47 -2.92 2.64
N LYS A 89 0.27 -1.90 2.19
CA LYS A 89 -0.30 -0.64 1.68
C LYS A 89 -1.13 -0.81 0.42
N SER A 90 -0.93 -1.90 -0.30
CA SER A 90 -1.59 -2.19 -1.58
C SER A 90 -2.93 -2.90 -1.35
N THR A 91 -3.94 -2.14 -0.93
CA THR A 91 -5.30 -2.61 -0.60
C THR A 91 -5.90 -3.45 -1.72
N LYS A 92 -6.51 -4.59 -1.36
CA LYS A 92 -7.13 -5.57 -2.27
C LYS A 92 -8.65 -5.50 -2.21
N ALA A 93 -9.32 -5.97 -3.29
CA ALA A 93 -10.77 -6.12 -3.37
C ALA A 93 -11.51 -4.86 -2.89
N ILE A 94 -11.14 -3.72 -3.48
CA ILE A 94 -11.60 -2.40 -3.06
C ILE A 94 -13.06 -2.22 -3.43
N VAL A 95 -13.85 -1.77 -2.47
CA VAL A 95 -15.27 -1.43 -2.63
C VAL A 95 -15.56 0.07 -2.41
N LYS A 96 -14.60 0.77 -1.75
CA LYS A 96 -14.77 2.21 -1.50
C LYS A 96 -13.42 2.92 -1.62
N ILE A 97 -13.45 4.10 -2.26
CA ILE A 97 -12.35 5.08 -2.32
C ILE A 97 -12.93 6.39 -1.83
N GLU A 98 -12.38 6.95 -0.78
CA GLU A 98 -12.87 8.17 -0.15
C GLU A 98 -11.76 9.20 -0.02
N LEU A 99 -12.11 10.46 -0.32
CA LEU A 99 -11.22 11.61 -0.13
C LEU A 99 -11.49 12.20 1.25
N VAL A 100 -10.47 12.27 2.09
CA VAL A 100 -10.61 12.68 3.48
C VAL A 100 -9.66 13.81 3.85
N GLU A 101 -10.06 14.62 4.83
CA GLU A 101 -9.25 15.74 5.32
C GLU A 101 -8.21 15.29 6.33
N LYS A 102 -8.57 14.34 7.20
CA LYS A 102 -7.70 13.83 8.25
C LYS A 102 -6.99 12.57 7.78
N MET A 103 -5.77 12.39 8.26
CA MET A 103 -5.01 11.16 8.02
C MET A 103 -5.79 9.96 8.54
N PRO A 104 -6.15 8.99 7.67
CA PRO A 104 -6.89 7.82 8.11
C PRO A 104 -6.00 6.88 8.92
N THR A 105 -6.60 6.18 9.87
CA THR A 105 -5.93 5.11 10.62
C THR A 105 -6.10 3.81 9.85
N SER A 106 -5.01 3.25 9.35
CA SER A 106 -5.06 1.96 8.63
C SER A 106 -5.33 0.79 9.56
N SER A 107 -5.78 -0.33 8.99
CA SER A 107 -6.06 -1.55 9.76
C SER A 107 -4.82 -2.04 10.53
N TRP A 108 -3.62 -1.96 9.94
CA TRP A 108 -2.39 -2.34 10.62
C TRP A 108 -1.95 -1.33 11.69
N MET A 109 -2.10 -0.03 11.45
CA MET A 109 -1.88 0.99 12.48
C MET A 109 -2.78 0.79 13.68
N TRP A 110 -4.03 0.38 13.44
CA TRP A 110 -4.96 0.05 14.53
C TRP A 110 -4.53 -1.21 15.30
N ALA A 111 -4.16 -2.28 14.56
CA ALA A 111 -3.83 -3.58 15.17
C ALA A 111 -2.49 -3.57 15.92
N SER A 112 -1.50 -2.87 15.39
CA SER A 112 -0.14 -2.83 15.94
C SER A 112 0.54 -1.48 15.72
N PRO A 113 0.11 -0.42 16.44
CA PRO A 113 0.54 0.96 16.18
C PRO A 113 2.03 1.22 16.49
N ARG A 114 2.70 0.32 17.20
CA ARG A 114 4.14 0.37 17.46
C ARG A 114 4.97 -0.24 16.32
N GLU A 115 4.34 -0.97 15.42
CA GLU A 115 5.02 -1.73 14.36
C GLU A 115 4.74 -1.15 12.97
N TYR A 116 3.57 -0.55 12.78
CA TYR A 116 3.10 -0.08 11.47
C TYR A 116 2.75 1.40 11.50
N GLY A 117 3.45 2.16 10.69
CA GLY A 117 3.18 3.58 10.47
C GLY A 117 2.26 3.83 9.28
N PHE A 118 1.94 5.10 9.05
CA PHE A 118 1.06 5.48 7.93
C PHE A 118 1.74 5.38 6.57
N TYR A 119 2.98 5.84 6.48
CA TYR A 119 3.67 5.93 5.18
C TYR A 119 4.13 4.58 4.69
N SER A 120 4.71 3.77 5.55
CA SER A 120 5.16 2.39 5.27
C SER A 120 5.94 2.27 3.95
N ASN A 121 6.81 3.25 3.72
CA ASN A 121 7.75 3.23 2.62
C ASN A 121 8.80 2.14 2.86
N VAL A 122 9.22 1.44 1.81
CA VAL A 122 10.34 0.50 1.95
C VAL A 122 11.58 1.27 2.36
N ASN A 123 12.07 1.01 3.56
CA ASN A 123 13.21 1.69 4.16
C ASN A 123 14.14 0.68 4.86
N PRO A 124 15.30 0.34 4.27
CA PRO A 124 16.25 -0.61 4.85
C PRO A 124 16.92 -0.12 6.14
N ASP A 125 16.88 1.19 6.41
CA ASP A 125 17.51 1.81 7.58
C ASP A 125 16.59 1.85 8.81
N VAL A 126 15.32 1.45 8.65
CA VAL A 126 14.34 1.34 9.74
C VAL A 126 13.94 -0.12 9.87
N ASN A 127 14.33 -0.73 11.00
CA ASN A 127 13.95 -2.11 11.29
C ASN A 127 12.50 -2.20 11.79
N HIS A 128 11.81 -3.27 11.43
CA HIS A 128 10.63 -3.67 12.14
C HIS A 128 11.01 -4.12 13.56
N PRO A 129 10.19 -3.90 14.61
CA PRO A 129 10.54 -4.29 15.98
C PRO A 129 10.92 -5.78 16.15
N ARG A 130 10.43 -6.65 15.25
CA ARG A 130 10.65 -8.10 15.32
C ARG A 130 11.65 -8.67 14.30
N TRP A 131 12.06 -7.89 13.29
CA TRP A 131 13.02 -8.34 12.26
C TRP A 131 13.73 -7.16 11.58
N SER A 132 14.87 -7.48 10.95
CA SER A 132 15.58 -6.52 10.10
C SER A 132 14.95 -6.44 8.71
N GLN A 133 14.88 -5.23 8.18
CA GLN A 133 14.40 -4.93 6.82
C GLN A 133 15.54 -4.57 5.85
N ALA A 134 16.80 -4.72 6.30
CA ALA A 134 17.98 -4.35 5.51
C ALA A 134 18.24 -5.28 4.31
N THR A 135 17.69 -6.49 4.32
CA THR A 135 17.86 -7.46 3.23
C THR A 135 16.53 -8.14 2.89
N GLU A 136 16.40 -8.54 1.64
CA GLU A 136 15.21 -9.20 1.11
C GLU A 136 15.53 -10.44 0.29
N ARG A 137 14.52 -11.25 0.00
CA ARG A 137 14.57 -12.35 -0.96
C ARG A 137 13.86 -11.96 -2.23
N VAL A 138 14.50 -12.20 -3.36
CA VAL A 138 13.86 -12.00 -4.67
C VAL A 138 12.90 -13.16 -4.93
N ILE A 139 11.63 -12.83 -5.17
CA ILE A 139 10.60 -13.85 -5.49
C ILE A 139 10.93 -14.50 -6.84
N GLY A 140 10.82 -15.82 -6.91
CA GLY A 140 11.10 -16.62 -8.10
C GLY A 140 12.51 -17.20 -8.13
N ASN A 141 13.40 -16.78 -7.26
CA ASN A 141 14.68 -17.44 -7.04
C ASN A 141 14.52 -18.70 -6.18
N ASP A 142 15.53 -19.58 -6.20
CA ASP A 142 15.61 -20.72 -5.31
C ASP A 142 15.49 -20.26 -3.83
N ILE A 143 14.86 -21.11 -2.99
CA ILE A 143 14.73 -20.84 -1.54
C ILE A 143 16.07 -20.70 -0.84
N TRP A 144 17.14 -21.27 -1.41
CA TRP A 144 18.51 -21.19 -0.93
C TRP A 144 19.31 -20.04 -1.54
N ALA A 145 18.71 -19.29 -2.48
CA ALA A 145 19.36 -18.13 -3.08
C ALA A 145 19.72 -17.10 -1.97
N PRO A 146 20.90 -16.46 -2.07
CA PRO A 146 21.33 -15.47 -1.11
C PRO A 146 20.34 -14.29 -1.08
N ARG A 147 20.17 -13.72 0.09
CA ARG A 147 19.42 -12.46 0.25
C ARG A 147 20.18 -11.33 -0.42
N VAL A 148 19.46 -10.39 -0.98
CA VAL A 148 20.00 -9.15 -1.55
C VAL A 148 19.74 -7.98 -0.60
N LYS A 149 20.51 -6.90 -0.75
CA LYS A 149 20.28 -5.66 -0.01
C LYS A 149 18.95 -5.05 -0.45
N THR A 150 18.10 -4.71 0.50
CA THR A 150 16.86 -3.95 0.22
C THR A 150 17.21 -2.54 -0.21
N LEU A 151 16.59 -2.05 -1.27
CA LEU A 151 16.78 -0.70 -1.77
C LEU A 151 15.76 0.26 -1.13
N MET A 152 16.20 1.48 -0.79
CA MET A 152 15.32 2.54 -0.34
C MET A 152 14.19 2.77 -1.35
N PHE A 153 12.95 2.92 -0.88
CA PHE A 153 11.75 3.01 -1.73
C PHE A 153 11.63 1.86 -2.73
N ASN A 154 12.14 0.68 -2.37
CA ASN A 154 12.15 -0.50 -3.26
C ASN A 154 12.83 -0.22 -4.63
N GLY A 155 13.81 0.67 -4.66
CA GLY A 155 14.54 1.09 -5.87
C GLY A 155 13.90 2.22 -6.67
N TYR A 156 12.78 2.79 -6.22
CA TYR A 156 12.08 3.92 -6.88
C TYR A 156 12.47 5.28 -6.31
N GLY A 157 13.68 5.42 -5.76
CA GLY A 157 14.13 6.65 -5.10
C GLY A 157 14.10 7.87 -6.04
N ASP A 158 14.55 7.71 -7.27
CA ASP A 158 14.62 8.80 -8.24
C ASP A 158 13.23 9.37 -8.59
N GLU A 159 12.20 8.52 -8.54
CA GLU A 159 10.83 8.90 -8.88
C GLU A 159 10.06 9.49 -7.70
N VAL A 160 10.32 9.00 -6.46
CA VAL A 160 9.41 9.27 -5.34
C VAL A 160 10.05 9.99 -4.15
N ALA A 161 11.38 10.08 -4.05
CA ALA A 161 12.04 10.67 -2.88
C ALA A 161 11.59 12.12 -2.63
N ASN A 162 11.31 12.88 -3.68
CA ASN A 162 10.84 14.26 -3.58
C ASN A 162 9.52 14.42 -2.82
N LEU A 163 8.64 13.40 -2.83
CA LEU A 163 7.39 13.40 -2.06
C LEU A 163 7.63 13.51 -0.55
N TYR A 164 8.81 13.10 -0.10
CA TYR A 164 9.18 12.99 1.30
C TYR A 164 10.29 13.99 1.70
N SER A 165 10.57 14.97 0.83
CA SER A 165 11.58 15.99 1.11
C SER A 165 11.29 16.72 2.41
N GLY A 166 12.28 16.83 3.29
CA GLY A 166 12.15 17.45 4.60
C GLY A 166 11.47 16.60 5.69
N MET A 167 11.08 15.35 5.36
CA MET A 167 10.51 14.43 6.35
C MET A 167 11.61 13.55 6.98
N ASP A 168 11.51 13.36 8.28
CA ASP A 168 12.30 12.34 8.98
C ASP A 168 11.65 10.96 8.78
N LEU A 169 12.21 10.17 7.86
CA LEU A 169 11.66 8.85 7.50
C LEU A 169 11.90 7.75 8.55
N LYS A 170 12.64 8.04 9.63
CA LYS A 170 12.73 7.16 10.80
C LYS A 170 11.56 7.38 11.74
N LYS A 171 11.05 8.60 11.79
CA LYS A 171 9.89 8.98 12.59
C LYS A 171 8.58 8.75 11.84
N TYR A 172 8.58 9.03 10.54
CA TYR A 172 7.41 8.90 9.66
C TYR A 172 7.55 7.63 8.80
N PHE A 173 7.42 6.50 9.44
CA PHE A 173 7.47 5.17 8.79
C PHE A 173 6.08 4.59 8.46
#